data_a472ec3f70b03e2755aa29b927abaf97
#
_entry.id   a472ec3f70b03e2755aa29b927abaf97
#
_cell.length_a   1.000
_cell.length_b   1.000
_cell.length_c   1.000
_cell.angle_alpha   90.00
_cell.angle_beta   90.00
_cell.angle_gamma   90.00
#
_symmetry.space_group_name_H-M   'P 1'
#
loop_
_entity.id
_entity.type
_entity.pdbx_description
1 polymer ?
#
loop_
_entity_poly.entity_id
_entity_poly.type
_entity_poly.pdbx_seq_one_letter_code
_entity_poly.pdbx_strand_id
1 'polypeptide(L)'
;RYQYCQFHQLQTIKHKLRNHPKLPASIELLDISRLLCRTDKESFEGVMNEWFVRWEAFIKERSTDSNGRSHYTHKNLRSAYLSLKRNMPYLWTFYDNIELGIPNTNNEMESLFSWLKRKLNIHNGMSLERRKMLIERLFFAHKPSR
;
A
#
# COMPACT_ATOMS: atom_id res chain seq x y z
N ARG A 1 10.53 -10.74 -9.29
CA ARG A 1 10.46 -9.30 -8.97
C ARG A 1 9.14 -9.03 -8.27
N TYR A 2 9.13 -8.16 -7.26
CA TYR A 2 7.95 -7.84 -6.47
C TYR A 2 7.59 -6.36 -6.69
N GLN A 3 6.29 -6.10 -6.90
CA GLN A 3 5.75 -4.73 -6.97
C GLN A 3 4.71 -4.54 -5.87
N TYR A 4 4.80 -3.43 -5.16
CA TYR A 4 3.78 -3.01 -4.22
C TYR A 4 2.87 -1.98 -4.89
N CYS A 5 1.55 -2.19 -4.81
CA CYS A 5 0.58 -1.30 -5.45
C CYS A 5 0.58 0.09 -4.80
N GLN A 6 0.82 1.14 -5.58
CA GLN A 6 0.83 2.53 -5.11
C GLN A 6 -0.51 2.93 -4.48
N PHE A 7 -1.63 2.50 -5.07
CA PHE A 7 -2.96 2.76 -4.52
C PHE A 7 -3.14 2.15 -3.12
N HIS A 8 -2.73 0.89 -2.92
CA HIS A 8 -2.80 0.24 -1.61
C HIS A 8 -1.86 0.88 -0.59
N GLN A 9 -0.71 1.38 -1.02
CA GLN A 9 0.17 2.15 -0.15
C GLN A 9 -0.53 3.42 0.33
N LEU A 10 -1.17 4.17 -0.57
CA LEU A 10 -1.95 5.35 -0.21
C LEU A 10 -3.09 5.02 0.76
N GLN A 11 -3.84 3.92 0.53
CA GLN A 11 -4.88 3.48 1.45
C GLN A 11 -4.32 3.12 2.83
N THR A 12 -3.16 2.47 2.88
CA THR A 12 -2.46 2.17 4.14
C THR A 12 -2.13 3.44 4.92
N ILE A 13 -1.64 4.49 4.25
CA ILE A 13 -1.35 5.77 4.88
C ILE A 13 -2.63 6.44 5.39
N LYS A 14 -3.67 6.49 4.57
CA LYS A 14 -5.00 7.01 4.97
C LYS A 14 -5.56 6.30 6.21
N HIS A 15 -5.43 4.97 6.26
CA HIS A 15 -5.87 4.20 7.42
C HIS A 15 -5.09 4.55 8.69
N LYS A 16 -3.77 4.74 8.59
CA LYS A 16 -2.91 5.08 9.74
C LYS A 16 -3.09 6.51 10.22
N LEU A 17 -3.23 7.46 9.32
CA LEU A 17 -3.33 8.90 9.62
C LEU A 17 -4.77 9.40 9.74
N ARG A 18 -5.76 8.60 9.29
CA ARG A 18 -7.15 9.00 9.01
C ARG A 18 -7.24 9.95 7.80
N ASN A 19 -8.46 10.15 7.30
CA ASN A 19 -8.69 11.03 6.12
C ASN A 19 -8.49 12.52 6.44
N HIS A 20 -8.66 12.92 7.69
CA HIS A 20 -8.55 14.28 8.18
C HIS A 20 -7.64 14.32 9.42
N PRO A 21 -6.32 14.19 9.25
CA PRO A 21 -5.39 14.28 10.36
C PRO A 21 -5.35 15.71 10.90
N LYS A 22 -5.07 15.84 12.20
CA LYS A 22 -5.00 17.17 12.86
C LYS A 22 -3.57 17.71 13.00
N LEU A 23 -2.59 16.81 13.00
CA LEU A 23 -1.18 17.20 13.18
C LEU A 23 -0.60 17.69 11.85
N PRO A 24 0.10 18.84 11.82
CA PRO A 24 0.71 19.38 10.59
C PRO A 24 1.57 18.35 9.86
N ALA A 25 2.45 17.64 10.57
CA ALA A 25 3.27 16.59 10.00
C ALA A 25 2.46 15.45 9.36
N SER A 26 1.29 15.12 9.92
CA SER A 26 0.41 14.09 9.37
C SER A 26 -0.36 14.58 8.15
N ILE A 27 -0.72 15.85 8.11
CA ILE A 27 -1.37 16.49 6.95
C ILE A 27 -0.39 16.49 5.78
N GLU A 28 0.82 17.00 6.00
CA GLU A 28 1.88 17.03 4.97
C GLU A 28 2.21 15.63 4.45
N LEU A 29 2.39 14.62 5.34
CA LEU A 29 2.69 13.26 4.91
C LEU A 29 1.54 12.63 4.09
N LEU A 30 0.29 12.93 4.44
CA LEU A 30 -0.87 12.48 3.68
C LEU A 30 -0.91 13.13 2.28
N ASP A 31 -0.62 14.42 2.19
CA ASP A 31 -0.59 15.15 0.92
C ASP A 31 0.55 14.65 0.02
N ILE A 32 1.74 14.44 0.57
CA ILE A 32 2.85 13.79 -0.14
C ILE A 32 2.42 12.41 -0.65
N SER A 33 1.75 11.60 0.20
CA SER A 33 1.30 10.27 -0.19
C SER A 33 0.29 10.28 -1.35
N ARG A 34 -0.48 11.36 -1.51
CA ARG A 34 -1.40 11.54 -2.66
C ARG A 34 -0.66 11.76 -3.98
N LEU A 35 0.58 12.25 -3.93
CA LEU A 35 1.41 12.42 -5.12
C LEU A 35 1.97 11.09 -5.64
N LEU A 36 1.96 10.02 -4.85
CA LEU A 36 2.58 8.73 -5.16
C LEU A 36 2.21 8.19 -6.55
N CYS A 37 0.94 8.33 -6.96
CA CYS A 37 0.46 7.85 -8.26
C CYS A 37 0.61 8.89 -9.40
N ARG A 38 1.18 10.06 -9.13
CA ARG A 38 1.21 11.20 -10.06
C ARG A 38 2.61 11.77 -10.30
N THR A 39 3.61 11.26 -9.62
CA THR A 39 4.99 11.75 -9.70
C THR A 39 5.95 10.60 -9.97
N ASP A 40 7.15 10.92 -10.39
CA ASP A 40 8.24 9.96 -10.56
C ASP A 40 8.91 9.62 -9.21
N LYS A 41 9.78 8.61 -9.25
CA LYS A 41 10.47 8.08 -8.08
C LYS A 41 11.36 9.13 -7.41
N GLU A 42 12.19 9.81 -8.20
CA GLU A 42 13.19 10.75 -7.68
C GLU A 42 12.53 11.95 -7.00
N SER A 43 11.54 12.53 -7.65
CA SER A 43 10.75 13.63 -7.08
C SER A 43 10.05 13.22 -5.79
N PHE A 44 9.47 12.02 -5.75
CA PHE A 44 8.81 11.53 -4.54
C PHE A 44 9.79 11.29 -3.40
N GLU A 45 10.93 10.65 -3.67
CA GLU A 45 11.99 10.42 -2.68
C GLU A 45 12.55 11.75 -2.14
N GLY A 46 12.73 12.76 -3.01
CA GLY A 46 13.15 14.10 -2.63
C GLY A 46 12.20 14.74 -1.60
N VAL A 47 10.92 14.81 -1.93
CA VAL A 47 9.90 15.39 -1.05
C VAL A 47 9.77 14.61 0.26
N MET A 48 9.87 13.28 0.22
CA MET A 48 9.86 12.43 1.42
C MET A 48 11.06 12.70 2.33
N ASN A 49 12.24 12.92 1.75
CA ASN A 49 13.46 13.26 2.51
C ASN A 49 13.35 14.64 3.14
N GLU A 50 12.86 15.64 2.43
CA GLU A 50 12.62 16.99 2.98
C GLU A 50 11.63 16.94 4.14
N TRP A 51 10.54 16.20 3.99
CA TRP A 51 9.57 15.98 5.06
C TRP A 51 10.24 15.33 6.27
N PHE A 52 11.04 14.27 6.04
CA PHE A 52 11.72 13.58 7.14
C PHE A 52 12.69 14.50 7.90
N VAL A 53 13.51 15.27 7.21
CA VAL A 53 14.43 16.21 7.83
C VAL A 53 13.68 17.22 8.71
N ARG A 54 12.55 17.74 8.24
CA ARG A 54 11.71 18.69 8.97
C ARG A 54 11.08 18.09 10.23
N TRP A 55 10.61 16.84 10.16
CA TRP A 55 9.79 16.22 11.19
C TRP A 55 10.49 15.09 11.95
N GLU A 56 11.78 14.86 11.73
CA GLU A 56 12.53 13.75 12.34
C GLU A 56 12.43 13.76 13.87
N ALA A 57 12.70 14.90 14.51
CA ALA A 57 12.61 15.06 15.96
C ALA A 57 11.20 14.73 16.47
N PHE A 58 10.18 15.24 15.78
CA PHE A 58 8.77 15.04 16.13
C PHE A 58 8.35 13.56 16.06
N ILE A 59 8.72 12.85 15.01
CA ILE A 59 8.37 11.42 14.89
C ILE A 59 9.18 10.49 15.80
N LYS A 60 10.31 10.99 16.36
CA LYS A 60 11.15 10.29 17.34
C LYS A 60 10.77 10.62 18.78
N GLU A 61 9.90 11.58 19.00
CA GLU A 61 9.42 11.96 20.33
C GLU A 61 8.85 10.76 21.09
N ARG A 62 9.22 10.67 22.38
CA ARG A 62 8.79 9.58 23.26
C ARG A 62 8.06 10.14 24.48
N SER A 63 7.03 9.43 24.88
CA SER A 63 6.27 9.67 26.10
C SER A 63 6.34 8.44 27.00
N THR A 64 6.11 8.64 28.28
CA THR A 64 6.04 7.57 29.28
C THR A 64 4.59 7.45 29.75
N ASP A 65 4.07 6.22 29.79
CA ASP A 65 2.73 5.96 30.31
C ASP A 65 2.71 5.93 31.84
N SER A 66 1.50 5.79 32.42
CA SER A 66 1.31 5.70 33.88
C SER A 66 2.03 4.52 34.55
N ASN A 67 2.45 3.52 33.75
CA ASN A 67 3.16 2.33 34.22
C ASN A 67 4.68 2.46 34.02
N GLY A 68 5.20 3.64 33.66
CA GLY A 68 6.61 3.87 33.41
C GLY A 68 7.14 3.33 32.08
N ARG A 69 6.27 2.86 31.17
CA ARG A 69 6.68 2.32 29.88
C ARG A 69 6.84 3.43 28.84
N SER A 70 8.01 3.50 28.25
CA SER A 70 8.31 4.47 27.20
C SER A 70 7.77 3.99 25.85
N HIS A 71 7.06 4.89 25.13
CA HIS A 71 6.54 4.63 23.79
C HIS A 71 6.68 5.87 22.90
N TYR A 72 6.55 5.69 21.57
CA TYR A 72 6.55 6.83 20.65
C TYR A 72 5.24 7.62 20.78
N THR A 73 5.35 8.93 21.01
CA THR A 73 4.21 9.85 21.14
C THR A 73 3.34 9.82 19.88
N HIS A 74 3.99 9.88 18.73
CA HIS A 74 3.34 9.95 17.42
C HIS A 74 3.40 8.60 16.66
N LYS A 75 3.01 7.49 17.34
CA LYS A 75 3.15 6.12 16.82
C LYS A 75 2.50 5.89 15.46
N ASN A 76 1.34 6.47 15.20
CA ASN A 76 0.62 6.30 13.94
C ASN A 76 1.32 7.03 12.79
N LEU A 77 1.77 8.26 13.02
CA LEU A 77 2.56 9.05 12.06
C LEU A 77 3.87 8.35 11.73
N ARG A 78 4.60 7.93 12.76
CA ARG A 78 5.82 7.15 12.61
C ARG A 78 5.59 5.85 11.82
N SER A 79 4.52 5.12 12.14
CA SER A 79 4.15 3.89 11.43
C SER A 79 3.81 4.13 9.97
N ALA A 80 3.15 5.24 9.65
CA ALA A 80 2.85 5.65 8.28
C ALA A 80 4.14 5.93 7.50
N TYR A 81 5.02 6.76 8.04
CA TYR A 81 6.32 7.06 7.44
C TYR A 81 7.17 5.79 7.22
N LEU A 82 7.30 4.93 8.23
CA LEU A 82 8.08 3.69 8.12
C LEU A 82 7.49 2.71 7.11
N SER A 83 6.16 2.70 6.94
CA SER A 83 5.50 1.91 5.89
C SER A 83 5.88 2.39 4.49
N LEU A 84 5.86 3.72 4.25
CA LEU A 84 6.33 4.31 2.99
C LEU A 84 7.80 3.99 2.74
N LYS A 85 8.66 4.28 3.71
CA LYS A 85 10.11 4.04 3.60
C LYS A 85 10.44 2.59 3.27
N ARG A 86 9.79 1.63 3.94
CA ARG A 86 10.02 0.19 3.72
C ARG A 86 9.57 -0.26 2.34
N ASN A 87 8.44 0.25 1.85
CA ASN A 87 7.85 -0.17 0.59
C ASN A 87 8.38 0.62 -0.62
N MET A 88 9.13 1.71 -0.37
CA MET A 88 9.71 2.59 -1.40
C MET A 88 10.38 1.83 -2.56
N PRO A 89 11.27 0.84 -2.33
CA PRO A 89 11.95 0.12 -3.41
C PRO A 89 10.99 -0.66 -4.32
N TYR A 90 9.76 -0.92 -3.87
CA TYR A 90 8.79 -1.76 -4.58
C TYR A 90 7.66 -0.97 -5.23
N LEU A 91 7.57 0.34 -4.97
CA LEU A 91 6.48 1.19 -5.45
C LEU A 91 6.64 1.60 -6.91
N TRP A 92 7.86 1.50 -7.47
CA TRP A 92 8.19 1.86 -8.86
C TRP A 92 8.78 0.71 -9.67
N THR A 93 8.57 -0.54 -9.26
CA THR A 93 9.05 -1.71 -10.02
C THR A 93 8.51 -1.72 -11.46
N PHE A 94 7.28 -1.24 -11.68
CA PHE A 94 6.69 -1.08 -13.02
C PHE A 94 7.46 -0.08 -13.89
N TYR A 95 7.98 0.98 -13.27
CA TYR A 95 8.74 2.03 -13.95
C TYR A 95 10.12 1.52 -14.39
N ASP A 96 10.77 0.73 -13.53
CA ASP A 96 12.08 0.13 -13.82
C ASP A 96 11.98 -1.03 -14.84
N ASN A 97 10.77 -1.44 -15.25
CA ASN A 97 10.48 -2.57 -16.13
C ASN A 97 9.36 -2.22 -17.13
N ILE A 98 9.47 -1.07 -17.78
CA ILE A 98 8.46 -0.55 -18.73
C ILE A 98 8.20 -1.54 -19.86
N GLU A 99 9.24 -2.26 -20.32
CA GLU A 99 9.16 -3.26 -21.38
C GLU A 99 8.20 -4.43 -21.06
N LEU A 100 7.91 -4.65 -19.78
CA LEU A 100 6.98 -5.71 -19.35
C LEU A 100 5.50 -5.25 -19.32
N GLY A 101 5.24 -3.95 -19.57
CA GLY A 101 3.88 -3.40 -19.55
C GLY A 101 3.15 -3.56 -18.22
N ILE A 102 3.88 -3.62 -17.11
CA ILE A 102 3.31 -3.83 -15.77
C ILE A 102 2.53 -2.56 -15.35
N PRO A 103 1.24 -2.66 -15.01
CA PRO A 103 0.48 -1.51 -14.55
C PRO A 103 0.95 -1.05 -13.15
N ASN A 104 0.83 0.24 -12.86
CA ASN A 104 1.16 0.81 -11.54
C ASN A 104 0.15 0.46 -10.44
N THR A 105 -0.98 -0.15 -10.82
CA THR A 105 -2.04 -0.59 -9.89
C THR A 105 -2.37 -2.07 -10.11
N ASN A 106 -2.92 -2.72 -9.10
CA ASN A 106 -3.35 -4.11 -9.16
C ASN A 106 -4.85 -4.25 -9.45
N ASN A 107 -5.50 -3.22 -10.02
CA ASN A 107 -6.95 -3.19 -10.20
C ASN A 107 -7.47 -4.37 -11.04
N GLU A 108 -6.75 -4.76 -12.08
CA GLU A 108 -7.12 -5.93 -12.91
C GLU A 108 -7.05 -7.22 -12.11
N MET A 109 -5.97 -7.41 -11.34
CA MET A 109 -5.82 -8.58 -10.47
C MET A 109 -6.89 -8.61 -9.37
N GLU A 110 -7.24 -7.46 -8.79
CA GLU A 110 -8.31 -7.37 -7.78
C GLU A 110 -9.68 -7.65 -8.36
N SER A 111 -9.95 -7.16 -9.57
CA SER A 111 -11.17 -7.46 -10.30
C SER A 111 -11.28 -8.96 -10.58
N LEU A 112 -10.19 -9.58 -11.06
CA LEU A 112 -10.11 -11.01 -11.30
C LEU A 112 -10.33 -11.81 -10.02
N PHE A 113 -9.65 -11.48 -8.93
CA PHE A 113 -9.83 -12.16 -7.65
C PHE A 113 -11.23 -11.96 -7.07
N SER A 114 -11.83 -10.79 -7.22
CA SER A 114 -13.19 -10.51 -6.76
C SER A 114 -14.22 -11.34 -7.56
N TRP A 115 -14.03 -11.45 -8.86
CA TRP A 115 -14.84 -12.31 -9.73
C TRP A 115 -14.68 -13.79 -9.34
N LEU A 116 -13.43 -14.24 -9.15
CA LEU A 116 -13.13 -15.62 -8.74
C LEU A 116 -13.76 -15.95 -7.38
N LYS A 117 -13.63 -15.08 -6.39
CA LYS A 117 -14.26 -15.25 -5.07
C LYS A 117 -15.78 -15.37 -5.18
N ARG A 118 -16.43 -14.54 -5.99
CA ARG A 118 -17.88 -14.65 -6.24
C ARG A 118 -18.26 -16.01 -6.82
N LYS A 119 -17.50 -16.49 -7.81
CA LYS A 119 -17.75 -17.83 -8.41
C LYS A 119 -17.56 -18.96 -7.41
N LEU A 120 -16.51 -18.89 -6.58
CA LEU A 120 -16.26 -19.89 -5.54
C LEU A 120 -17.31 -19.89 -4.42
N ASN A 121 -17.84 -18.72 -4.05
CA ASN A 121 -18.83 -18.58 -2.99
C ASN A 121 -20.23 -19.13 -3.39
N ILE A 122 -20.54 -19.19 -4.70
CA ILE A 122 -21.76 -19.82 -5.20
C ILE A 122 -21.73 -21.35 -4.93
N HIS A 123 -20.55 -21.94 -4.82
CA HIS A 123 -20.34 -23.37 -4.62
C HIS A 123 -19.84 -23.66 -3.20
N ASN A 124 -20.60 -23.29 -2.20
CA ASN A 124 -20.29 -23.60 -0.81
C ASN A 124 -20.32 -25.12 -0.59
N GLY A 125 -19.35 -25.62 0.20
CA GLY A 125 -19.28 -27.05 0.53
C GLY A 125 -18.43 -27.91 -0.42
N MET A 126 -17.77 -27.33 -1.42
CA MET A 126 -16.82 -28.07 -2.25
C MET A 126 -15.59 -28.53 -1.45
N SER A 127 -15.13 -29.78 -1.72
CA SER A 127 -13.82 -30.23 -1.25
C SER A 127 -12.69 -29.35 -1.79
N LEU A 128 -11.54 -29.34 -1.08
CA LEU A 128 -10.38 -28.55 -1.47
C LEU A 128 -9.89 -28.89 -2.89
N GLU A 129 -9.92 -30.16 -3.26
CA GLU A 129 -9.49 -30.64 -4.59
C GLU A 129 -10.42 -30.13 -5.69
N ARG A 130 -11.74 -30.25 -5.49
CA ARG A 130 -12.72 -29.71 -6.47
C ARG A 130 -12.59 -28.18 -6.59
N ARG A 131 -12.30 -27.49 -5.49
CA ARG A 131 -12.07 -26.05 -5.49
C ARG A 131 -10.83 -25.67 -6.30
N LYS A 132 -9.71 -26.42 -6.16
CA LYS A 132 -8.51 -26.22 -6.97
C LYS A 132 -8.79 -26.42 -8.47
N MET A 133 -9.44 -27.53 -8.85
CA MET A 133 -9.80 -27.80 -10.24
C MET A 133 -10.72 -26.72 -10.84
N LEU A 134 -11.68 -26.21 -10.05
CA LEU A 134 -12.54 -25.11 -10.49
C LEU A 134 -11.75 -23.84 -10.73
N ILE A 135 -10.83 -23.47 -9.82
CA ILE A 135 -9.95 -22.31 -9.95
C ILE A 135 -9.14 -22.42 -11.26
N GLU A 136 -8.49 -23.55 -11.50
CA GLU A 136 -7.71 -23.78 -12.72
C GLU A 136 -8.56 -23.61 -13.98
N ARG A 137 -9.74 -24.23 -14.03
CA ARG A 137 -10.66 -24.08 -15.17
C ARG A 137 -11.09 -22.63 -15.39
N LEU A 138 -11.38 -21.89 -14.31
CA LEU A 138 -11.79 -20.49 -14.38
C LEU A 138 -10.67 -19.60 -14.88
N PHE A 139 -9.42 -19.85 -14.46
CA PHE A 139 -8.26 -19.12 -14.96
C PHE A 139 -8.01 -19.37 -16.45
N PHE A 140 -8.09 -20.61 -16.90
CA PHE A 140 -7.91 -20.94 -18.32
C PHE A 140 -9.06 -20.41 -19.22
N ALA A 141 -10.28 -20.31 -18.66
CA ALA A 141 -11.42 -19.75 -19.38
C ALA A 141 -11.47 -18.22 -19.40
N HIS A 142 -10.78 -17.58 -18.45
CA HIS A 142 -10.74 -16.13 -18.36
C HIS A 142 -9.66 -15.57 -19.30
N LYS A 143 -10.08 -15.24 -20.54
CA LYS A 143 -9.22 -14.46 -21.44
C LYS A 143 -9.25 -13.01 -20.97
N PRO A 144 -8.09 -12.38 -20.65
CA PRO A 144 -8.07 -10.95 -20.38
C PRO A 144 -8.57 -10.21 -21.61
N SER A 145 -9.51 -9.30 -21.42
CA SER A 145 -9.93 -8.36 -22.47
C SER A 145 -8.69 -7.53 -22.85
N ARG A 146 -8.30 -7.62 -24.11
CA ARG A 146 -7.26 -6.75 -24.68
C ARG A 146 -7.80 -5.36 -24.83
#